data_5fc81d6b0453fd949984cc1be0be9ac5
#
_entry.id   5fc81d6b0453fd949984cc1be0be9ac5
#
_cell.length_a   1.000
_cell.length_b   1.000
_cell.length_c   1.000
_cell.angle_alpha   90.00
_cell.angle_beta   90.00
_cell.angle_gamma   90.00
#
_symmetry.space_group_name_H-M   'P 1'
#
loop_
_entity.id
_entity.type
_entity.pdbx_description
1 polymer ?
#
loop_
_entity_poly.entity_id
_entity_poly.type
_entity_poly.pdbx_seq_one_letter_code
_entity_poly.pdbx_strand_id
1 'polypeptide(L)'
;LSPYEYPEDALARRNQVLRRMLSNNYITQAEYEKALAEKIVPKRKKNPLNGIYDAPYFVAQVKKELQQRFSKGTVFGGGLTVKTTLDTSMQKDAEKAVKKKIGKKGPEGALVAIQPSTGYVQAIVGGRNYTKNKFNMATQAHRQPGSSFKTMTLVAALNDGMSPNTMVDSSSPASIPTKPKPWIVSNSEGRGRGSM
;
A
#
# COMPACT_ATOMS: atom_id res chain seq x y z
N LEU A 1 -28.99 2.98 6.06
CA LEU A 1 -28.96 2.46 7.43
C LEU A 1 -28.30 1.09 7.44
N SER A 2 -27.24 0.93 8.23
CA SER A 2 -26.53 -0.33 8.40
C SER A 2 -27.32 -1.24 9.37
N PRO A 3 -27.77 -2.43 8.96
CA PRO A 3 -28.47 -3.33 9.88
C PRO A 3 -27.54 -3.92 10.96
N TYR A 4 -26.24 -3.68 10.86
CA TYR A 4 -25.25 -4.10 11.87
C TYR A 4 -25.08 -3.08 12.98
N GLU A 5 -25.22 -1.80 12.66
CA GLU A 5 -25.01 -0.68 13.60
C GLU A 5 -26.34 -0.17 14.16
N TYR A 6 -27.39 -0.21 13.33
CA TYR A 6 -28.72 0.31 13.65
C TYR A 6 -29.80 -0.73 13.28
N PRO A 7 -29.88 -1.87 13.98
CA PRO A 7 -30.80 -2.95 13.60
C PRO A 7 -32.28 -2.57 13.69
N GLU A 8 -32.66 -1.78 14.70
CA GLU A 8 -34.03 -1.34 14.89
C GLU A 8 -34.49 -0.36 13.79
N ASP A 9 -33.66 0.61 13.46
CA ASP A 9 -33.93 1.55 12.36
C ASP A 9 -33.99 0.84 11.00
N ALA A 10 -33.10 -0.15 10.79
CA ALA A 10 -33.13 -0.97 9.58
C ALA A 10 -34.42 -1.79 9.47
N LEU A 11 -34.91 -2.32 10.59
CA LEU A 11 -36.19 -3.03 10.68
C LEU A 11 -37.37 -2.09 10.36
N ALA A 12 -37.40 -0.94 11.00
CA ALA A 12 -38.43 0.08 10.77
C ALA A 12 -38.44 0.52 9.29
N ARG A 13 -37.30 0.76 8.71
CA ARG A 13 -37.18 1.12 7.29
C ARG A 13 -37.62 0.01 6.35
N ARG A 14 -37.26 -1.25 6.60
CA ARG A 14 -37.74 -2.39 5.84
C ARG A 14 -39.28 -2.45 5.87
N ASN A 15 -39.86 -2.36 7.05
CA ASN A 15 -41.31 -2.44 7.22
C ASN A 15 -42.04 -1.28 6.50
N GLN A 16 -41.46 -0.08 6.49
CA GLN A 16 -41.99 1.04 5.72
C GLN A 16 -41.94 0.78 4.20
N VAL A 17 -40.85 0.19 3.71
CA VAL A 17 -40.73 -0.17 2.29
C VAL A 17 -41.72 -1.24 1.91
N LEU A 18 -41.87 -2.31 2.72
CA LEU A 18 -42.84 -3.37 2.48
C LEU A 18 -44.27 -2.84 2.41
N ARG A 19 -44.65 -1.91 3.31
CA ARG A 19 -45.98 -1.26 3.26
C ARG A 19 -46.19 -0.51 1.94
N ARG A 20 -45.19 0.23 1.47
CA ARG A 20 -45.27 0.93 0.18
C ARG A 20 -45.33 -0.02 -1.01
N MET A 21 -44.65 -1.16 -0.94
CA MET A 21 -44.71 -2.17 -1.99
C MET A 21 -46.13 -2.77 -2.06
N LEU A 22 -46.74 -3.04 -0.92
CA LEU A 22 -48.14 -3.51 -0.86
C LEU A 22 -49.11 -2.45 -1.39
N SER A 23 -48.99 -1.19 -0.94
CA SER A 23 -49.90 -0.11 -1.37
C SER A 23 -49.80 0.21 -2.86
N ASN A 24 -48.67 -0.11 -3.50
CA ASN A 24 -48.47 0.06 -4.95
C ASN A 24 -48.68 -1.26 -5.75
N ASN A 25 -49.22 -2.29 -5.12
CA ASN A 25 -49.48 -3.61 -5.73
C ASN A 25 -48.24 -4.31 -6.29
N TYR A 26 -47.04 -4.02 -5.74
CA TYR A 26 -45.81 -4.73 -6.10
C TYR A 26 -45.69 -6.09 -5.41
N ILE A 27 -46.37 -6.27 -4.29
CA ILE A 27 -46.46 -7.53 -3.55
C ILE A 27 -47.91 -7.76 -3.09
N THR A 28 -48.28 -9.01 -2.92
CA THR A 28 -49.56 -9.42 -2.37
C THR A 28 -49.59 -9.28 -0.85
N GLN A 29 -50.80 -9.31 -0.25
CA GLN A 29 -50.96 -9.28 1.20
C GLN A 29 -50.23 -10.46 1.88
N ALA A 30 -50.32 -11.65 1.31
CA ALA A 30 -49.66 -12.85 1.84
C ALA A 30 -48.11 -12.72 1.82
N GLU A 31 -47.56 -12.16 0.75
CA GLU A 31 -46.11 -11.88 0.65
C GLU A 31 -45.67 -10.81 1.66
N TYR A 32 -46.48 -9.79 1.87
CA TYR A 32 -46.24 -8.76 2.87
C TYR A 32 -46.16 -9.33 4.28
N GLU A 33 -47.18 -10.13 4.68
CA GLU A 33 -47.21 -10.75 6.00
C GLU A 33 -46.03 -11.72 6.22
N LYS A 34 -45.73 -12.53 5.23
CA LYS A 34 -44.58 -13.42 5.25
C LYS A 34 -43.28 -12.64 5.43
N ALA A 35 -43.05 -11.56 4.68
CA ALA A 35 -41.87 -10.74 4.76
C ALA A 35 -41.77 -9.99 6.10
N LEU A 36 -42.88 -9.59 6.72
CA LEU A 36 -42.86 -8.98 8.04
C LEU A 36 -42.46 -9.97 9.13
N ALA A 37 -42.89 -11.23 9.02
CA ALA A 37 -42.58 -12.29 9.98
C ALA A 37 -41.08 -12.70 9.94
N GLU A 38 -40.40 -12.45 8.82
CA GLU A 38 -38.99 -12.78 8.68
C GLU A 38 -38.12 -11.85 9.55
N LYS A 39 -37.25 -12.45 10.37
CA LYS A 39 -36.22 -11.72 11.12
C LYS A 39 -35.14 -11.20 10.15
N ILE A 40 -34.71 -9.95 10.34
CA ILE A 40 -33.50 -9.47 9.66
C ILE A 40 -32.30 -10.20 10.25
N VAL A 41 -31.82 -11.18 9.52
CA VAL A 41 -30.51 -11.82 9.80
C VAL A 41 -29.49 -11.23 8.85
N PRO A 42 -28.69 -10.24 9.29
CA PRO A 42 -27.68 -9.66 8.44
C PRO A 42 -26.63 -10.73 8.14
N LYS A 43 -26.74 -11.41 7.00
CA LYS A 43 -25.65 -12.25 6.52
C LYS A 43 -24.48 -11.32 6.22
N ARG A 44 -23.46 -11.30 7.09
CA ARG A 44 -22.14 -10.84 6.67
C ARG A 44 -21.74 -11.71 5.47
N LYS A 45 -22.08 -11.29 4.28
CA LYS A 45 -21.31 -11.72 3.14
C LYS A 45 -19.87 -11.40 3.54
N LYS A 46 -19.00 -12.41 3.63
CA LYS A 46 -17.55 -12.18 3.60
C LYS A 46 -17.42 -11.18 2.48
N ASN A 47 -17.09 -9.94 2.85
CA ASN A 47 -17.05 -8.83 1.91
C ASN A 47 -16.26 -9.35 0.71
N PRO A 48 -16.80 -9.33 -0.53
CA PRO A 48 -15.98 -9.73 -1.69
C PRO A 48 -14.72 -8.89 -1.80
N LEU A 49 -14.65 -7.79 -1.05
CA LEU A 49 -13.45 -7.04 -0.74
C LEU A 49 -12.46 -7.75 0.23
N ASN A 50 -12.79 -8.90 0.82
CA ASN A 50 -11.82 -9.60 1.67
C ASN A 50 -10.58 -10.07 0.88
N GLY A 51 -10.70 -10.38 -0.41
CA GLY A 51 -9.55 -10.59 -1.28
C GLY A 51 -8.74 -9.31 -1.56
N ILE A 52 -9.37 -8.15 -1.46
CA ILE A 52 -8.72 -6.84 -1.62
C ILE A 52 -7.86 -6.49 -0.38
N TYR A 53 -8.17 -7.08 0.78
CA TYR A 53 -7.43 -6.83 2.02
C TYR A 53 -6.29 -7.82 2.29
N ASP A 54 -6.09 -8.83 1.44
CA ASP A 54 -4.95 -9.75 1.55
C ASP A 54 -3.60 -9.05 1.25
N ALA A 55 -3.63 -7.89 0.56
CA ALA A 55 -2.47 -7.05 0.29
C ALA A 55 -2.84 -5.55 0.38
N PRO A 56 -3.22 -5.03 1.56
CA PRO A 56 -3.93 -3.76 1.65
C PRO A 56 -3.12 -2.55 1.18
N TYR A 57 -1.81 -2.52 1.38
CA TYR A 57 -0.93 -1.46 0.88
C TYR A 57 -0.81 -1.50 -0.65
N PHE A 58 -0.68 -2.70 -1.23
CA PHE A 58 -0.62 -2.88 -2.68
C PHE A 58 -1.94 -2.42 -3.33
N VAL A 59 -3.07 -2.88 -2.80
CA VAL A 59 -4.40 -2.50 -3.31
C VAL A 59 -4.65 -1.00 -3.16
N ALA A 60 -4.21 -0.38 -2.07
CA ALA A 60 -4.32 1.07 -1.90
C ALA A 60 -3.53 1.83 -2.97
N GLN A 61 -2.34 1.34 -3.34
CA GLN A 61 -1.54 1.91 -4.42
C GLN A 61 -2.24 1.76 -5.77
N VAL A 62 -2.75 0.56 -6.10
CA VAL A 62 -3.53 0.33 -7.33
C VAL A 62 -4.74 1.26 -7.41
N LYS A 63 -5.49 1.41 -6.32
CA LYS A 63 -6.62 2.35 -6.26
C LYS A 63 -6.20 3.79 -6.53
N LYS A 64 -5.08 4.22 -5.97
CA LYS A 64 -4.54 5.56 -6.20
C LYS A 64 -4.21 5.78 -7.68
N GLU A 65 -3.56 4.82 -8.33
CA GLU A 65 -3.24 4.89 -9.74
C GLU A 65 -4.48 4.88 -10.65
N LEU A 66 -5.46 4.06 -10.32
CA LEU A 66 -6.73 4.03 -11.04
C LEU A 66 -7.46 5.38 -10.94
N GLN A 67 -7.47 5.99 -9.75
CA GLN A 67 -8.11 7.30 -9.54
C GLN A 67 -7.39 8.46 -10.25
N GLN A 68 -6.12 8.30 -10.60
CA GLN A 68 -5.39 9.26 -11.42
C GLN A 68 -5.76 9.16 -12.92
N ARG A 69 -6.17 7.97 -13.36
CA ARG A 69 -6.48 7.68 -14.79
C ARG A 69 -7.96 7.70 -15.11
N PHE A 70 -8.80 7.42 -14.15
CA PHE A 70 -10.25 7.27 -14.33
C PHE A 70 -11.05 8.09 -13.31
N SER A 71 -12.28 8.42 -13.66
CA SER A 71 -13.20 9.08 -12.74
C SER A 71 -13.52 8.20 -11.53
N LYS A 72 -13.88 8.82 -10.40
CA LYS A 72 -14.32 8.07 -9.21
C LYS A 72 -15.53 7.18 -9.50
N GLY A 73 -16.47 7.65 -10.34
CA GLY A 73 -17.63 6.87 -10.76
C GLY A 73 -17.22 5.60 -11.51
N THR A 74 -16.26 5.70 -12.44
CA THR A 74 -15.74 4.56 -13.19
C THR A 74 -15.03 3.56 -12.28
N VAL A 75 -14.17 4.05 -11.36
CA VAL A 75 -13.39 3.17 -10.47
C VAL A 75 -14.27 2.41 -9.48
N PHE A 76 -15.30 3.05 -8.94
CA PHE A 76 -16.10 2.46 -7.86
C PHE A 76 -17.48 1.96 -8.29
N GLY A 77 -17.99 2.36 -9.44
CA GLY A 77 -19.31 1.98 -9.93
C GLY A 77 -19.33 1.34 -11.32
N GLY A 78 -18.19 1.33 -12.04
CA GLY A 78 -18.13 0.93 -13.44
C GLY A 78 -17.88 -0.56 -13.73
N GLY A 79 -17.80 -1.42 -12.72
CA GLY A 79 -17.59 -2.87 -12.92
C GLY A 79 -16.23 -3.24 -13.53
N LEU A 80 -15.18 -2.47 -13.27
CA LEU A 80 -13.85 -2.70 -13.81
C LEU A 80 -13.25 -4.02 -13.30
N THR A 81 -12.65 -4.76 -14.23
CA THR A 81 -11.73 -5.86 -13.90
C THR A 81 -10.29 -5.35 -14.00
N VAL A 82 -9.59 -5.34 -12.88
CA VAL A 82 -8.21 -4.84 -12.81
C VAL A 82 -7.27 -6.01 -12.64
N LYS A 83 -6.45 -6.29 -13.65
CA LYS A 83 -5.34 -7.24 -13.56
C LYS A 83 -4.12 -6.52 -13.02
N THR A 84 -3.48 -7.08 -12.00
CA THR A 84 -2.32 -6.49 -11.33
C THR A 84 -1.11 -7.39 -11.43
N THR A 85 0.04 -6.86 -11.05
CA THR A 85 1.32 -7.59 -10.98
C THR A 85 1.58 -8.25 -9.62
N LEU A 86 0.58 -8.22 -8.73
CA LEU A 86 0.69 -8.81 -7.39
C LEU A 86 0.98 -10.30 -7.45
N ASP A 87 2.08 -10.72 -6.84
CA ASP A 87 2.34 -12.10 -6.47
C ASP A 87 1.89 -12.34 -5.03
N THR A 88 0.85 -13.13 -4.85
CA THR A 88 0.25 -13.37 -3.52
C THR A 88 1.15 -14.18 -2.59
N SER A 89 2.03 -15.03 -3.12
CA SER A 89 3.01 -15.78 -2.34
C SER A 89 4.10 -14.84 -1.83
N MET A 90 4.69 -14.06 -2.74
CA MET A 90 5.73 -13.09 -2.42
C MET A 90 5.21 -12.01 -1.45
N GLN A 91 3.96 -11.57 -1.61
CA GLN A 91 3.32 -10.63 -0.69
C GLN A 91 3.22 -11.18 0.74
N LYS A 92 2.77 -12.45 0.88
CA LYS A 92 2.69 -13.10 2.20
C LYS A 92 4.05 -13.24 2.86
N ASP A 93 5.08 -13.57 2.09
CA ASP A 93 6.44 -13.69 2.62
C ASP A 93 7.02 -12.33 3.00
N ALA A 94 6.76 -11.29 2.19
CA ALA A 94 7.11 -9.91 2.52
C ALA A 94 6.45 -9.44 3.82
N GLU A 95 5.16 -9.71 4.01
CA GLU A 95 4.43 -9.37 5.26
C GLU A 95 4.99 -10.10 6.47
N LYS A 96 5.30 -11.41 6.34
CA LYS A 96 5.95 -12.18 7.39
C LYS A 96 7.33 -11.61 7.74
N ALA A 97 8.14 -11.29 6.73
CA ALA A 97 9.48 -10.75 6.91
C ALA A 97 9.46 -9.40 7.64
N VAL A 98 8.61 -8.47 7.21
CA VAL A 98 8.43 -7.17 7.86
C VAL A 98 7.97 -7.36 9.30
N LYS A 99 6.93 -8.17 9.54
CA LYS A 99 6.41 -8.44 10.88
C LYS A 99 7.46 -9.05 11.81
N LYS A 100 8.28 -9.99 11.31
CA LYS A 100 9.35 -10.65 12.06
C LYS A 100 10.46 -9.68 12.44
N LYS A 101 10.89 -8.82 11.49
CA LYS A 101 12.04 -7.93 11.70
C LYS A 101 11.70 -6.69 12.53
N ILE A 102 10.52 -6.12 12.35
CA ILE A 102 10.12 -4.90 13.07
C ILE A 102 9.61 -5.21 14.48
N GLY A 103 9.07 -6.41 14.72
CA GLY A 103 8.48 -6.80 16.01
C GLY A 103 7.26 -5.94 16.39
N LYS A 104 6.83 -6.02 17.67
CA LYS A 104 5.63 -5.31 18.13
C LYS A 104 5.88 -3.85 18.53
N LYS A 105 7.08 -3.50 18.99
CA LYS A 105 7.44 -2.19 19.57
C LYS A 105 8.56 -1.46 18.82
N GLY A 106 9.12 -2.05 17.77
CA GLY A 106 10.19 -1.46 16.98
C GLY A 106 9.73 -0.30 16.06
N PRO A 107 10.63 0.33 15.35
CA PRO A 107 10.30 1.35 14.35
C PRO A 107 9.42 0.76 13.24
N GLU A 108 8.71 1.60 12.51
CA GLU A 108 8.00 1.18 11.31
C GLU A 108 9.01 0.85 10.20
N GLY A 109 8.63 -0.05 9.30
CA GLY A 109 9.43 -0.44 8.14
C GLY A 109 8.55 -0.79 6.96
N ALA A 110 9.14 -0.78 5.79
CA ALA A 110 8.47 -1.09 4.54
C ALA A 110 9.31 -2.05 3.70
N LEU A 111 8.66 -2.75 2.77
CA LEU A 111 9.30 -3.63 1.82
C LEU A 111 8.59 -3.52 0.47
N VAL A 112 9.37 -3.44 -0.59
CA VAL A 112 8.89 -3.54 -1.97
C VAL A 112 9.67 -4.64 -2.66
N ALA A 113 8.97 -5.54 -3.35
CA ALA A 113 9.59 -6.53 -4.22
C ALA A 113 9.30 -6.16 -5.68
N ILE A 114 10.35 -6.06 -6.48
CA ILE A 114 10.29 -5.68 -7.89
C ILE A 114 10.95 -6.79 -8.70
N GLN A 115 10.30 -7.19 -9.79
CA GLN A 115 10.87 -8.10 -10.77
C GLN A 115 11.87 -7.33 -11.66
N PRO A 116 13.17 -7.65 -11.63
CA PRO A 116 14.17 -6.83 -12.32
C PRO A 116 13.99 -6.79 -13.85
N SER A 117 13.57 -7.90 -14.45
CA SER A 117 13.41 -8.01 -15.90
C SER A 117 12.26 -7.19 -16.48
N THR A 118 11.25 -6.87 -15.68
CA THR A 118 10.03 -6.17 -16.13
C THR A 118 9.81 -4.83 -15.43
N GLY A 119 10.45 -4.60 -14.27
CA GLY A 119 10.16 -3.49 -13.37
C GLY A 119 8.82 -3.64 -12.64
N TYR A 120 8.13 -4.77 -12.75
CA TYR A 120 6.83 -4.97 -12.11
C TYR A 120 6.96 -5.12 -10.60
N VAL A 121 6.15 -4.35 -9.89
CA VAL A 121 6.03 -4.47 -8.44
C VAL A 121 5.17 -5.68 -8.10
N GLN A 122 5.75 -6.66 -7.44
CA GLN A 122 5.08 -7.92 -7.09
C GLN A 122 4.58 -7.97 -5.65
N ALA A 123 5.18 -7.19 -4.75
CA ALA A 123 4.70 -7.06 -3.39
C ALA A 123 4.98 -5.66 -2.82
N ILE A 124 4.07 -5.17 -1.97
CA ILE A 124 4.23 -3.91 -1.21
C ILE A 124 3.75 -4.12 0.22
N VAL A 125 4.66 -3.87 1.16
CA VAL A 125 4.33 -3.76 2.58
C VAL A 125 4.74 -2.38 3.04
N GLY A 126 3.78 -1.51 3.29
CA GLY A 126 4.04 -0.10 3.63
C GLY A 126 4.13 0.18 5.12
N GLY A 127 3.98 -0.84 5.97
CA GLY A 127 4.02 -0.71 7.42
C GLY A 127 3.55 -1.98 8.12
N ARG A 128 3.55 -1.95 9.44
CA ARG A 128 3.25 -3.10 10.29
C ARG A 128 1.80 -3.54 10.25
N ASN A 129 0.89 -2.59 10.20
CA ASN A 129 -0.55 -2.85 10.31
C ASN A 129 -1.34 -1.75 9.57
N TYR A 130 -1.90 -2.11 8.44
CA TYR A 130 -2.67 -1.20 7.59
C TYR A 130 -3.93 -0.64 8.29
N THR A 131 -4.58 -1.43 9.14
CA THR A 131 -5.80 -0.99 9.84
C THR A 131 -5.51 0.14 10.81
N LYS A 132 -4.34 0.10 11.48
CA LYS A 132 -3.90 1.15 12.41
C LYS A 132 -3.24 2.32 11.71
N ASN A 133 -2.47 2.06 10.66
CA ASN A 133 -1.76 3.09 9.92
C ASN A 133 -1.85 2.82 8.42
N LYS A 134 -2.62 3.65 7.71
CA LYS A 134 -2.79 3.56 6.26
C LYS A 134 -1.66 4.22 5.47
N PHE A 135 -0.78 4.97 6.14
CA PHE A 135 0.36 5.62 5.52
C PHE A 135 1.32 4.56 4.96
N ASN A 136 1.52 4.59 3.64
CA ASN A 136 2.39 3.65 2.96
C ASN A 136 3.83 4.19 2.95
N MET A 137 4.65 3.72 3.88
CA MET A 137 6.04 4.17 3.97
C MET A 137 6.86 3.84 2.72
N ALA A 138 6.50 2.79 1.98
CA ALA A 138 7.20 2.42 0.76
C ALA A 138 7.02 3.44 -0.38
N THR A 139 5.87 4.13 -0.44
CA THR A 139 5.52 5.02 -1.55
C THR A 139 5.27 6.48 -1.16
N GLN A 140 5.16 6.77 0.13
CA GLN A 140 4.78 8.10 0.63
C GLN A 140 5.82 8.72 1.57
N ALA A 141 6.69 7.89 2.20
CA ALA A 141 7.68 8.41 3.11
C ALA A 141 8.87 9.04 2.36
N HIS A 142 9.25 10.23 2.79
CA HIS A 142 10.49 10.87 2.38
C HIS A 142 11.52 10.62 3.48
N ARG A 143 12.54 9.83 3.18
CA ARG A 143 13.61 9.46 4.12
C ARG A 143 14.97 9.68 3.50
N GLN A 144 15.94 10.02 4.36
CA GLN A 144 17.32 10.09 3.95
C GLN A 144 17.78 8.68 3.50
N PRO A 145 18.35 8.55 2.29
CA PRO A 145 18.72 7.25 1.74
C PRO A 145 19.94 6.62 2.44
N GLY A 146 20.77 7.43 3.07
CA GLY A 146 22.00 6.95 3.68
C GLY A 146 22.90 6.24 2.66
N SER A 147 23.55 5.17 3.07
CA SER A 147 24.47 4.39 2.23
C SER A 147 23.82 3.68 1.04
N SER A 148 22.49 3.52 1.00
CA SER A 148 21.82 2.96 -0.18
C SER A 148 21.95 3.85 -1.41
N PHE A 149 22.22 5.17 -1.22
CA PHE A 149 22.49 6.09 -2.32
C PHE A 149 23.82 5.81 -3.05
N LYS A 150 24.76 5.12 -2.40
CA LYS A 150 26.04 4.73 -3.03
C LYS A 150 25.84 3.89 -4.30
N THR A 151 24.80 3.07 -4.33
CA THR A 151 24.45 2.30 -5.54
C THR A 151 24.10 3.22 -6.71
N MET A 152 23.37 4.31 -6.46
CA MET A 152 23.01 5.29 -7.50
C MET A 152 24.25 6.02 -8.02
N THR A 153 25.17 6.37 -7.11
CA THR A 153 26.46 6.98 -7.47
C THR A 153 27.30 6.03 -8.33
N LEU A 154 27.35 4.74 -7.97
CA LEU A 154 28.06 3.74 -8.78
C LEU A 154 27.44 3.61 -10.17
N VAL A 155 26.13 3.50 -10.28
CA VAL A 155 25.44 3.42 -11.59
C VAL A 155 25.74 4.66 -12.44
N ALA A 156 25.71 5.86 -11.85
CA ALA A 156 26.05 7.10 -12.56
C ALA A 156 27.49 7.04 -13.07
N ALA A 157 28.45 6.67 -12.23
CA ALA A 157 29.85 6.56 -12.60
C ALA A 157 30.08 5.55 -13.76
N LEU A 158 29.43 4.40 -13.71
CA LEU A 158 29.52 3.41 -14.79
C LEU A 158 28.88 3.93 -16.10
N ASN A 159 27.78 4.64 -16.02
CA ASN A 159 27.16 5.27 -17.20
C ASN A 159 28.02 6.38 -17.81
N ASP A 160 28.80 7.08 -16.99
CA ASP A 160 29.78 8.07 -17.44
C ASP A 160 31.10 7.43 -17.99
N GLY A 161 31.12 6.09 -18.10
CA GLY A 161 32.23 5.34 -18.68
C GLY A 161 33.37 4.99 -17.70
N MET A 162 33.17 5.18 -16.40
CA MET A 162 34.17 4.72 -15.42
C MET A 162 34.21 3.20 -15.38
N SER A 163 35.41 2.63 -15.37
CA SER A 163 35.60 1.20 -15.16
C SER A 163 35.28 0.80 -13.72
N PRO A 164 34.69 -0.39 -13.47
CA PRO A 164 34.59 -0.94 -12.12
C PRO A 164 35.91 -1.03 -11.36
N ASN A 165 37.00 -1.09 -12.09
CA ASN A 165 38.37 -1.15 -11.54
C ASN A 165 39.04 0.24 -11.41
N THR A 166 38.31 1.34 -11.64
CA THR A 166 38.85 2.67 -11.49
C THR A 166 39.20 2.93 -10.03
N MET A 167 40.46 3.26 -9.80
CA MET A 167 40.94 3.64 -8.45
C MET A 167 40.38 5.00 -8.08
N VAL A 168 39.77 5.12 -6.91
CA VAL A 168 39.27 6.38 -6.37
C VAL A 168 39.95 6.71 -5.04
N ASP A 169 40.21 8.00 -4.82
CA ASP A 169 40.74 8.47 -3.55
C ASP A 169 39.65 8.43 -2.46
N SER A 170 39.92 7.69 -1.40
CA SER A 170 39.06 7.57 -0.22
C SER A 170 39.64 8.26 1.01
N SER A 171 40.51 9.25 0.83
CA SER A 171 41.09 10.01 1.94
C SER A 171 40.04 10.65 2.82
N SER A 172 40.31 10.73 4.12
CA SER A 172 39.40 11.34 5.11
C SER A 172 40.22 12.10 6.16
N PRO A 173 39.95 13.38 6.37
CA PRO A 173 38.91 14.20 5.73
C PRO A 173 39.24 14.56 4.28
N ALA A 174 38.21 14.66 3.43
CA ALA A 174 38.31 15.19 2.07
C ALA A 174 37.75 16.61 2.02
N SER A 175 38.47 17.51 1.33
CA SER A 175 38.03 18.90 1.12
C SER A 175 37.47 19.06 -0.28
N ILE A 176 36.17 19.32 -0.37
CA ILE A 176 35.47 19.54 -1.64
C ILE A 176 35.32 21.05 -1.85
N PRO A 177 35.87 21.60 -2.95
CA PRO A 177 35.75 23.03 -3.23
C PRO A 177 34.30 23.43 -3.41
N THR A 178 33.78 24.25 -2.51
CA THR A 178 32.43 24.84 -2.59
C THR A 178 32.48 26.30 -2.19
N LYS A 179 31.53 27.12 -2.62
CA LYS A 179 31.40 28.52 -2.20
C LYS A 179 30.31 28.65 -1.15
N PRO A 180 30.47 29.47 -0.10
CA PRO A 180 31.60 30.39 0.18
C PRO A 180 32.81 29.74 0.87
N LYS A 181 32.68 28.49 1.33
CA LYS A 181 33.76 27.76 2.02
C LYS A 181 33.82 26.32 1.51
N PRO A 182 35.04 25.71 1.51
CA PRO A 182 35.15 24.28 1.18
C PRO A 182 34.29 23.43 2.12
N TRP A 183 33.68 22.42 1.53
CA TRP A 183 32.96 21.40 2.31
C TRP A 183 33.91 20.30 2.73
N ILE A 184 34.13 20.17 4.04
CA ILE A 184 34.97 19.13 4.62
C ILE A 184 34.13 17.90 4.92
N VAL A 185 34.43 16.80 4.26
CA VAL A 185 33.73 15.52 4.42
C VAL A 185 34.64 14.53 5.13
N SER A 186 34.13 13.93 6.21
CA SER A 186 34.85 12.90 6.93
C SER A 186 34.08 11.57 6.89
N ASN A 187 34.79 10.47 6.83
CA ASN A 187 34.20 9.15 6.97
C ASN A 187 33.66 8.96 8.38
N SER A 188 32.51 8.28 8.51
CA SER A 188 31.93 7.94 9.82
C SER A 188 32.87 7.09 10.69
N GLU A 189 33.77 6.37 10.08
CA GLU A 189 34.75 5.50 10.73
C GLU A 189 36.07 6.24 11.02
N GLY A 190 36.16 7.54 10.73
CA GLY A 190 37.27 8.45 11.09
C GLY A 190 38.45 8.44 10.17
N ARG A 191 38.82 7.38 9.50
CA ARG A 191 39.98 7.26 8.63
C ARG A 191 39.63 6.92 7.19
N GLY A 192 40.35 7.50 6.26
CA GLY A 192 40.36 7.07 4.86
C GLY A 192 41.19 5.80 4.69
N ARG A 193 40.91 5.05 3.63
CA ARG A 193 41.67 3.83 3.29
C ARG A 193 42.71 4.06 2.20
N GLY A 194 42.93 5.33 1.84
CA GLY A 194 43.81 5.70 0.72
C GLY A 194 43.13 5.45 -0.62
N SER A 195 43.90 5.21 -1.64
CA SER A 195 43.41 4.87 -2.97
C SER A 195 42.92 3.43 -3.00
N MET A 196 41.68 3.21 -3.45
CA MET A 196 41.06 1.91 -3.59
C MET A 196 40.55 1.72 -5.00
#